data_16491e81f0e6a0cc362691189c5dba63
#
_entry.id   16491e81f0e6a0cc362691189c5dba63
#
_cell.length_a   1.000
_cell.length_b   1.000
_cell.length_c   1.000
_cell.angle_alpha   90.00
_cell.angle_beta   90.00
_cell.angle_gamma   90.00
#
_symmetry.space_group_name_H-M   'P 1'
#
loop_
_entity.id
_entity.type
_entity.pdbx_description
1 polymer ?
#
loop_
_entity_poly.entity_id
_entity_poly.type
_entity_poly.pdbx_seq_one_letter_code
_entity_poly.pdbx_strand_id
1 'polypeptide(L)'
;NPINMVKAKTVDLMVPAEAEIVVEGYIDPEYLEPEAPFGESHGHIALEDYNNIMEITAITHRKKAVIASIISQVTPSESSVIKRVAWEPVWFNHLTDNLGIKGIKRVSMHEPLTNIRRVLFIVFERGVPTTEIWRALYGASVLNSAVGKYIIAVNEDIDPDQGDAVFWALAYRANPALDVQILPHRDRGHGPKSDTRMGREDATMLIDATLKSDMPPIALPKKEYMEDAKVLWESLDLPPLKPESPWHGYSLGDWNDQWDDMAKRAAEGHYLENGRRSAQLRRNDVPPNTSIREVPGNSFEED
;
A
#
# COMPACT_ATOMS: atom_id res chain seq x y z
N ASN A 1 -22.74 11.61 -23.76
CA ASN A 1 -23.08 12.65 -24.74
C ASN A 1 -21.92 12.79 -25.71
N PRO A 2 -22.17 12.97 -27.03
CA PRO A 2 -21.12 13.26 -27.99
C PRO A 2 -20.49 14.62 -27.67
N ILE A 3 -19.19 14.74 -27.93
CA ILE A 3 -18.47 16.02 -27.82
C ILE A 3 -18.66 16.76 -29.12
N ASN A 4 -19.10 18.02 -29.05
CA ASN A 4 -19.18 18.88 -30.21
C ASN A 4 -17.76 19.27 -30.66
N MET A 5 -17.51 19.18 -31.95
CA MET A 5 -16.21 19.45 -32.56
C MET A 5 -16.32 20.65 -33.52
N VAL A 6 -15.30 21.50 -33.51
CA VAL A 6 -15.14 22.61 -34.45
C VAL A 6 -13.77 22.55 -35.09
N LYS A 7 -13.61 23.18 -36.24
CA LYS A 7 -12.32 23.26 -36.92
C LYS A 7 -11.40 24.22 -36.19
N ALA A 8 -10.16 23.80 -36.01
CA ALA A 8 -9.07 24.67 -35.53
C ALA A 8 -8.85 25.87 -36.46
N LYS A 9 -8.17 26.90 -35.97
CA LYS A 9 -7.99 28.15 -36.71
C LYS A 9 -6.85 28.15 -37.70
N THR A 10 -5.76 27.49 -37.34
CA THR A 10 -4.49 27.55 -38.08
C THR A 10 -3.99 26.18 -38.53
N VAL A 11 -4.48 25.10 -37.96
CA VAL A 11 -4.14 23.73 -38.32
C VAL A 11 -5.34 22.97 -38.82
N ASP A 12 -5.15 21.97 -39.69
CA ASP A 12 -6.25 21.18 -40.25
C ASP A 12 -6.67 20.04 -39.31
N LEU A 13 -7.09 20.39 -38.10
CA LEU A 13 -7.59 19.49 -37.09
C LEU A 13 -8.94 19.95 -36.54
N MET A 14 -9.67 18.99 -35.97
CA MET A 14 -10.90 19.27 -35.23
C MET A 14 -10.58 19.32 -33.72
N VAL A 15 -11.14 20.29 -33.02
CA VAL A 15 -10.96 20.49 -31.59
C VAL A 15 -12.31 20.53 -30.87
N PRO A 16 -12.40 20.19 -29.57
CA PRO A 16 -13.64 20.31 -28.82
C PRO A 16 -14.16 21.75 -28.77
N ALA A 17 -15.41 21.95 -29.17
CA ALA A 17 -16.03 23.27 -29.22
C ALA A 17 -16.14 23.96 -27.84
N GLU A 18 -16.25 23.14 -26.78
CA GLU A 18 -16.39 23.59 -25.40
C GLU A 18 -15.05 23.67 -24.66
N ALA A 19 -13.92 23.48 -25.34
CA ALA A 19 -12.60 23.62 -24.71
C ALA A 19 -12.42 25.03 -24.10
N GLU A 20 -11.85 25.09 -22.92
CA GLU A 20 -11.57 26.36 -22.26
C GLU A 20 -10.46 27.13 -23.00
N ILE A 21 -9.41 26.41 -23.39
CA ILE A 21 -8.27 26.94 -24.15
C ILE A 21 -7.85 25.90 -25.18
N VAL A 22 -7.53 26.35 -26.38
CA VAL A 22 -6.92 25.52 -27.44
C VAL A 22 -5.62 26.20 -27.86
N VAL A 23 -4.54 25.47 -27.84
CA VAL A 23 -3.22 25.87 -28.35
C VAL A 23 -3.00 25.09 -29.65
N GLU A 24 -2.76 25.81 -30.73
CA GLU A 24 -2.55 25.25 -32.06
C GLU A 24 -1.12 25.52 -32.52
N GLY A 25 -0.52 24.57 -33.22
CA GLY A 25 0.85 24.72 -33.71
C GLY A 25 1.38 23.49 -34.39
N TYR A 26 2.67 23.51 -34.68
CA TYR A 26 3.41 22.44 -35.31
C TYR A 26 4.54 21.98 -34.41
N ILE A 27 4.73 20.67 -34.29
CA ILE A 27 5.83 20.06 -33.54
C ILE A 27 6.88 19.63 -34.57
N ASP A 28 8.10 20.12 -34.38
CA ASP A 28 9.24 19.67 -35.19
C ASP A 28 9.80 18.36 -34.57
N PRO A 29 9.76 17.24 -35.29
CA PRO A 29 10.25 15.98 -34.78
C PRO A 29 11.80 15.83 -34.85
N GLU A 30 12.49 16.74 -35.52
CA GLU A 30 13.95 16.65 -35.73
C GLU A 30 14.75 17.39 -34.64
N TYR A 31 14.15 18.39 -34.00
CA TYR A 31 14.82 19.25 -33.03
C TYR A 31 14.25 19.06 -31.65
N LEU A 32 15.15 18.93 -30.68
CA LEU A 32 14.84 18.81 -29.26
C LEU A 32 15.46 19.97 -28.51
N GLU A 33 14.76 20.47 -27.49
CA GLU A 33 15.29 21.44 -26.55
C GLU A 33 15.27 20.85 -25.12
N PRO A 34 16.19 21.32 -24.24
CA PRO A 34 16.18 20.89 -22.86
C PRO A 34 14.92 21.37 -22.14
N GLU A 35 14.24 20.44 -21.48
CA GLU A 35 13.15 20.73 -20.59
C GLU A 35 13.68 21.01 -19.19
N ALA A 36 13.31 22.14 -18.62
CA ALA A 36 13.88 22.64 -17.36
C ALA A 36 13.51 21.76 -16.17
N PRO A 37 14.29 21.76 -15.08
CA PRO A 37 13.93 21.01 -13.90
C PRO A 37 12.61 21.54 -13.29
N PHE A 38 11.66 20.64 -13.01
CA PHE A 38 10.39 20.93 -12.36
C PHE A 38 9.93 19.74 -11.49
N GLY A 39 8.95 19.97 -10.63
CA GLY A 39 8.39 18.91 -9.79
C GLY A 39 7.58 17.90 -10.60
N GLU A 40 7.82 16.63 -10.39
CA GLU A 40 7.13 15.53 -11.05
C GLU A 40 6.16 14.79 -10.13
N SER A 41 5.24 14.04 -10.73
CA SER A 41 4.22 13.29 -10.00
C SER A 41 4.77 12.23 -9.03
N HIS A 42 6.04 11.87 -9.16
CA HIS A 42 6.73 10.98 -8.23
C HIS A 42 7.33 11.70 -7.00
N GLY A 43 7.11 13.00 -6.89
CA GLY A 43 7.52 13.79 -5.73
C GLY A 43 8.97 14.29 -5.74
N HIS A 44 9.71 14.05 -6.80
CA HIS A 44 11.09 14.50 -6.97
C HIS A 44 11.19 15.54 -8.08
N ILE A 45 12.27 16.27 -8.10
CA ILE A 45 12.61 17.13 -9.22
C ILE A 45 12.93 16.24 -10.43
N ALA A 46 12.30 16.50 -11.58
CA ALA A 46 12.69 15.89 -12.83
C ALA A 46 14.10 16.37 -13.20
N LEU A 47 14.90 15.43 -13.65
CA LEU A 47 16.17 15.79 -14.27
C LEU A 47 15.90 16.43 -15.63
N GLU A 48 16.83 17.26 -16.07
CA GLU A 48 16.78 17.82 -17.41
C GLU A 48 16.63 16.70 -18.45
N ASP A 49 15.64 16.82 -19.31
CA ASP A 49 15.38 15.93 -20.43
C ASP A 49 15.26 16.76 -21.70
N TYR A 50 15.27 16.13 -22.86
CA TYR A 50 15.14 16.79 -24.15
C TYR A 50 13.79 16.42 -24.75
N ASN A 51 12.98 17.44 -25.05
CA ASN A 51 11.65 17.27 -25.65
C ASN A 51 11.51 18.06 -26.94
N ASN A 52 10.57 17.64 -27.78
CA ASN A 52 10.20 18.38 -28.97
C ASN A 52 9.59 19.71 -28.60
N ILE A 53 9.90 20.74 -29.40
CA ILE A 53 9.29 22.05 -29.31
C ILE A 53 8.05 22.17 -30.17
N MET A 54 7.11 22.97 -29.72
CA MET A 54 5.90 23.31 -30.48
C MET A 54 5.95 24.78 -30.87
N GLU A 55 5.96 25.05 -32.18
CA GLU A 55 5.78 26.40 -32.70
C GLU A 55 4.27 26.74 -32.65
N ILE A 56 3.89 27.64 -31.78
CA ILE A 56 2.49 28.04 -31.56
C ILE A 56 2.06 29.01 -32.64
N THR A 57 1.00 28.64 -33.38
CA THR A 57 0.42 29.47 -34.46
C THR A 57 -0.86 30.17 -34.05
N ALA A 58 -1.58 29.63 -33.08
CA ALA A 58 -2.76 30.30 -32.50
C ALA A 58 -3.03 29.81 -31.06
N ILE A 59 -3.62 30.70 -30.25
CA ILE A 59 -4.21 30.35 -28.98
C ILE A 59 -5.65 30.88 -29.01
N THR A 60 -6.62 30.01 -28.89
CA THR A 60 -8.03 30.40 -28.77
C THR A 60 -8.54 29.99 -27.39
N HIS A 61 -9.42 30.84 -26.82
CA HIS A 61 -9.95 30.57 -25.49
C HIS A 61 -11.37 31.14 -25.34
N ARG A 62 -12.10 30.65 -24.35
CA ARG A 62 -13.37 31.25 -23.93
C ARG A 62 -13.14 32.66 -23.40
N LYS A 63 -14.16 33.50 -23.50
CA LYS A 63 -14.09 34.87 -22.92
C LYS A 63 -13.79 34.89 -21.42
N LYS A 64 -14.20 33.83 -20.71
CA LYS A 64 -13.90 33.59 -19.29
C LYS A 64 -13.40 32.18 -19.17
N ALA A 65 -12.16 31.92 -19.62
CA ALA A 65 -11.54 30.65 -19.55
C ALA A 65 -11.16 30.27 -18.11
N VAL A 66 -11.36 28.99 -17.76
CA VAL A 66 -10.97 28.43 -16.47
C VAL A 66 -9.92 27.35 -16.74
N ILE A 67 -8.76 27.45 -16.11
CA ILE A 67 -7.69 26.45 -16.18
C ILE A 67 -7.65 25.72 -14.86
N ALA A 68 -7.76 24.39 -14.92
CA ALA A 68 -7.41 23.54 -13.79
C ALA A 68 -5.87 23.47 -13.67
N SER A 69 -5.33 23.96 -12.56
CA SER A 69 -3.92 23.84 -12.24
C SER A 69 -3.71 22.64 -11.30
N ILE A 70 -2.81 21.74 -11.68
CA ILE A 70 -2.49 20.54 -10.91
C ILE A 70 -1.04 20.64 -10.49
N ILE A 71 -0.80 20.55 -9.17
CA ILE A 71 0.54 20.63 -8.61
C ILE A 71 1.17 19.22 -8.57
N SER A 72 2.40 19.13 -9.08
CA SER A 72 3.25 17.95 -8.99
C SER A 72 4.46 18.28 -8.13
N GLN A 73 4.46 17.85 -6.88
CA GLN A 73 5.52 18.10 -5.89
C GLN A 73 5.71 16.86 -5.00
N VAL A 74 6.30 17.05 -3.82
CA VAL A 74 6.39 16.00 -2.82
C VAL A 74 5.02 15.34 -2.59
N THR A 75 5.03 14.02 -2.57
CA THR A 75 3.79 13.24 -2.40
C THR A 75 3.37 13.17 -0.92
N PRO A 76 2.07 13.24 -0.59
CA PRO A 76 0.92 13.33 -1.50
C PRO A 76 0.80 14.69 -2.19
N SER A 77 0.62 14.66 -3.51
CA SER A 77 0.34 15.84 -4.33
C SER A 77 -0.94 15.62 -5.13
N GLU A 78 -1.49 16.68 -5.71
CA GLU A 78 -2.73 16.57 -6.50
C GLU A 78 -2.59 15.55 -7.62
N SER A 79 -1.46 15.55 -8.33
CA SER A 79 -1.23 14.61 -9.43
C SER A 79 -1.09 13.16 -8.94
N SER A 80 -0.50 12.92 -7.78
CA SER A 80 -0.36 11.58 -7.23
C SER A 80 -1.70 11.04 -6.70
N VAL A 81 -2.49 11.89 -6.02
CA VAL A 81 -3.83 11.51 -5.53
C VAL A 81 -4.77 11.17 -6.69
N ILE A 82 -4.81 12.00 -7.73
CA ILE A 82 -5.64 11.74 -8.93
C ILE A 82 -5.24 10.40 -9.57
N LYS A 83 -3.94 10.13 -9.72
CA LYS A 83 -3.45 8.85 -10.26
C LYS A 83 -3.83 7.67 -9.38
N ARG A 84 -3.70 7.80 -8.05
CA ARG A 84 -4.08 6.75 -7.10
C ARG A 84 -5.55 6.36 -7.28
N VAL A 85 -6.44 7.36 -7.23
CA VAL A 85 -7.89 7.16 -7.38
C VAL A 85 -8.25 6.49 -8.72
N ALA A 86 -7.52 6.81 -9.79
CA ALA A 86 -7.75 6.22 -11.10
C ALA A 86 -7.19 4.80 -11.24
N TRP A 87 -6.06 4.50 -10.62
CA TRP A 87 -5.33 3.25 -10.85
C TRP A 87 -5.71 2.12 -9.90
N GLU A 88 -6.02 2.40 -8.64
CA GLU A 88 -6.45 1.35 -7.70
C GLU A 88 -7.61 0.50 -8.26
N PRO A 89 -8.69 1.08 -8.83
CA PRO A 89 -9.75 0.31 -9.47
C PRO A 89 -9.30 -0.52 -10.68
N VAL A 90 -8.31 -0.05 -11.45
CA VAL A 90 -7.79 -0.80 -12.61
C VAL A 90 -7.15 -2.10 -12.15
N TRP A 91 -6.31 -2.06 -11.10
CA TRP A 91 -5.73 -3.27 -10.52
C TRP A 91 -6.76 -4.16 -9.85
N PHE A 92 -7.71 -3.55 -9.12
CA PHE A 92 -8.79 -4.29 -8.49
C PHE A 92 -9.61 -5.07 -9.52
N ASN A 93 -10.12 -4.42 -10.57
CA ASN A 93 -10.91 -5.06 -11.61
C ASN A 93 -10.09 -6.11 -12.41
N HIS A 94 -8.80 -5.83 -12.64
CA HIS A 94 -7.93 -6.81 -13.29
C HIS A 94 -7.84 -8.11 -12.47
N LEU A 95 -7.63 -8.01 -11.18
CA LEU A 95 -7.50 -9.17 -10.31
C LEU A 95 -8.83 -9.90 -10.09
N THR A 96 -9.92 -9.15 -9.87
CA THR A 96 -11.24 -9.74 -9.55
C THR A 96 -12.03 -10.16 -10.77
N ASP A 97 -12.13 -9.31 -11.79
CA ASP A 97 -13.00 -9.54 -12.94
C ASP A 97 -12.28 -10.30 -14.04
N ASN A 98 -11.06 -9.88 -14.40
CA ASN A 98 -10.33 -10.51 -15.49
C ASN A 98 -9.69 -11.84 -15.08
N LEU A 99 -9.07 -11.91 -13.89
CA LEU A 99 -8.42 -13.12 -13.38
C LEU A 99 -9.33 -13.97 -12.48
N GLY A 100 -10.48 -13.48 -12.09
CA GLY A 100 -11.47 -14.20 -11.28
C GLY A 100 -11.04 -14.53 -9.85
N ILE A 101 -10.07 -13.81 -9.29
CA ILE A 101 -9.54 -14.05 -7.94
C ILE A 101 -10.55 -13.58 -6.91
N LYS A 102 -10.84 -14.45 -5.93
CA LYS A 102 -11.82 -14.16 -4.87
C LYS A 102 -11.16 -13.70 -3.59
N GLY A 103 -11.93 -13.02 -2.74
CA GLY A 103 -11.49 -12.59 -1.41
C GLY A 103 -10.64 -11.34 -1.39
N ILE A 104 -10.44 -10.64 -2.50
CA ILE A 104 -9.80 -9.34 -2.53
C ILE A 104 -10.80 -8.28 -2.07
N LYS A 105 -10.46 -7.55 -1.02
CA LYS A 105 -11.28 -6.45 -0.46
C LYS A 105 -10.88 -5.08 -1.04
N ARG A 106 -9.59 -4.88 -1.25
CA ARG A 106 -9.03 -3.60 -1.68
C ARG A 106 -7.70 -3.81 -2.39
N VAL A 107 -7.42 -2.98 -3.36
CA VAL A 107 -6.06 -2.72 -3.85
C VAL A 107 -5.70 -1.31 -3.42
N SER A 108 -4.52 -1.11 -2.87
CA SER A 108 -4.06 0.19 -2.43
C SER A 108 -2.66 0.48 -2.97
N MET A 109 -2.47 1.65 -3.49
CA MET A 109 -1.17 2.14 -3.94
C MET A 109 -0.65 3.12 -2.91
N HIS A 110 0.45 2.76 -2.24
CA HIS A 110 1.04 3.62 -1.23
C HIS A 110 1.55 4.90 -1.88
N GLU A 111 1.13 6.03 -1.34
CA GLU A 111 1.38 7.31 -1.98
C GLU A 111 2.45 8.16 -1.28
N PRO A 112 2.40 8.33 0.06
CA PRO A 112 3.33 9.22 0.75
C PRO A 112 4.80 8.83 0.49
N LEU A 113 5.56 9.71 -0.14
CA LEU A 113 6.99 9.59 -0.44
C LEU A 113 7.42 8.41 -1.33
N THR A 114 6.52 7.49 -1.68
CA THR A 114 6.86 6.29 -2.45
C THR A 114 6.42 6.35 -3.91
N ASN A 115 5.71 7.39 -4.30
CA ASN A 115 5.02 7.42 -5.59
C ASN A 115 4.12 6.17 -5.79
N ILE A 116 2.88 6.32 -6.10
CA ILE A 116 1.86 5.25 -6.27
C ILE A 116 2.30 4.03 -7.07
N ARG A 117 3.38 4.14 -7.83
CA ARG A 117 3.89 3.07 -8.69
C ARG A 117 4.85 2.12 -7.98
N ARG A 118 5.39 2.48 -6.81
CA ARG A 118 6.47 1.71 -6.18
C ARG A 118 5.97 0.64 -5.23
N VAL A 119 4.93 0.94 -4.47
CA VAL A 119 4.40 0.03 -3.46
C VAL A 119 2.92 -0.18 -3.69
N LEU A 120 2.54 -1.42 -3.93
CA LEU A 120 1.16 -1.84 -4.16
C LEU A 120 0.77 -2.87 -3.12
N PHE A 121 -0.36 -2.67 -2.48
CA PHE A 121 -0.95 -3.60 -1.53
C PHE A 121 -2.18 -4.28 -2.12
N ILE A 122 -2.32 -5.57 -1.87
CA ILE A 122 -3.54 -6.33 -2.13
C ILE A 122 -4.08 -6.80 -0.79
N VAL A 123 -5.24 -6.28 -0.42
CA VAL A 123 -5.89 -6.58 0.85
C VAL A 123 -6.88 -7.72 0.66
N PHE A 124 -6.70 -8.79 1.40
CA PHE A 124 -7.54 -9.98 1.35
C PHE A 124 -8.40 -10.13 2.60
N GLU A 125 -9.57 -10.74 2.44
CA GLU A 125 -10.27 -11.32 3.58
C GLU A 125 -9.44 -12.48 4.18
N ARG A 126 -9.72 -12.83 5.42
CA ARG A 126 -9.05 -13.96 6.06
C ARG A 126 -9.49 -15.29 5.45
N GLY A 127 -8.59 -16.26 5.50
CA GLY A 127 -8.87 -17.63 5.04
C GLY A 127 -8.82 -17.85 3.53
N VAL A 128 -8.40 -16.85 2.76
CA VAL A 128 -8.13 -17.04 1.33
C VAL A 128 -6.96 -18.00 1.15
N PRO A 129 -7.08 -19.03 0.27
CA PRO A 129 -6.00 -19.97 0.04
C PRO A 129 -4.72 -19.30 -0.46
N THR A 130 -3.57 -19.75 0.00
CA THR A 130 -2.25 -19.25 -0.39
C THR A 130 -2.05 -19.23 -1.91
N THR A 131 -2.61 -20.22 -2.62
CA THR A 131 -2.56 -20.28 -4.08
C THR A 131 -3.25 -19.08 -4.75
N GLU A 132 -4.37 -18.60 -4.20
CA GLU A 132 -5.07 -17.42 -4.73
C GLU A 132 -4.32 -16.14 -4.39
N ILE A 133 -3.70 -16.06 -3.22
CA ILE A 133 -2.84 -14.93 -2.83
C ILE A 133 -1.67 -14.79 -3.81
N TRP A 134 -0.96 -15.88 -4.09
CA TRP A 134 0.15 -15.86 -5.05
C TRP A 134 -0.32 -15.58 -6.49
N ARG A 135 -1.48 -16.09 -6.90
CA ARG A 135 -2.08 -15.72 -8.20
C ARG A 135 -2.30 -14.21 -8.32
N ALA A 136 -2.76 -13.57 -7.25
CA ALA A 136 -2.96 -12.13 -7.24
C ALA A 136 -1.64 -11.36 -7.28
N LEU A 137 -0.64 -11.78 -6.50
CA LEU A 137 0.69 -11.18 -6.52
C LEU A 137 1.32 -11.23 -7.92
N TYR A 138 1.30 -12.38 -8.58
CA TYR A 138 1.76 -12.53 -9.97
C TYR A 138 0.88 -11.73 -10.93
N GLY A 139 -0.45 -11.84 -10.82
CA GLY A 139 -1.40 -11.13 -11.67
C GLY A 139 -1.22 -9.63 -11.62
N ALA A 140 -1.03 -9.08 -10.42
CA ALA A 140 -0.75 -7.65 -10.27
C ALA A 140 0.57 -7.23 -10.92
N SER A 141 1.58 -8.09 -10.87
CA SER A 141 2.91 -7.79 -11.41
C SER A 141 2.93 -7.72 -12.95
N VAL A 142 2.06 -8.47 -13.64
CA VAL A 142 2.09 -8.54 -15.10
C VAL A 142 1.21 -7.50 -15.78
N LEU A 143 0.30 -6.83 -15.05
CA LEU A 143 -0.58 -5.82 -15.64
C LEU A 143 0.20 -4.62 -16.19
N ASN A 144 1.26 -4.21 -15.50
CA ASN A 144 2.15 -3.16 -15.97
C ASN A 144 3.58 -3.42 -15.46
N SER A 145 4.55 -3.50 -16.37
CA SER A 145 5.94 -3.82 -16.05
C SER A 145 6.65 -2.78 -15.19
N ALA A 146 6.19 -1.53 -15.20
CA ALA A 146 6.79 -0.42 -14.48
C ALA A 146 6.15 -0.14 -13.11
N VAL A 147 5.12 -0.92 -12.72
CA VAL A 147 4.38 -0.73 -11.47
C VAL A 147 4.64 -1.88 -10.51
N GLY A 148 4.74 -1.54 -9.22
CA GLY A 148 4.98 -2.49 -8.14
C GLY A 148 6.43 -2.92 -8.02
N LYS A 149 7.29 -2.06 -7.46
CA LYS A 149 8.61 -2.49 -6.98
C LYS A 149 8.45 -3.44 -5.79
N TYR A 150 7.46 -3.15 -4.96
CA TYR A 150 6.99 -4.03 -3.89
C TYR A 150 5.50 -4.27 -4.08
N ILE A 151 5.10 -5.53 -4.17
CA ILE A 151 3.69 -5.94 -4.21
C ILE A 151 3.47 -6.83 -2.99
N ILE A 152 2.62 -6.38 -2.07
CA ILE A 152 2.48 -6.95 -0.74
C ILE A 152 1.02 -7.36 -0.53
N ALA A 153 0.80 -8.64 -0.23
CA ALA A 153 -0.49 -9.15 0.20
C ALA A 153 -0.62 -9.04 1.72
N VAL A 154 -1.71 -8.48 2.19
CA VAL A 154 -2.06 -8.36 3.62
C VAL A 154 -3.52 -8.74 3.83
N ASN A 155 -3.93 -8.99 5.08
CA ASN A 155 -5.34 -9.17 5.40
C ASN A 155 -6.04 -7.85 5.72
N GLU A 156 -7.37 -7.89 5.79
CA GLU A 156 -8.27 -6.76 6.00
C GLU A 156 -8.11 -6.03 7.34
N ASP A 157 -7.41 -6.64 8.30
CA ASP A 157 -7.06 -6.02 9.58
C ASP A 157 -5.82 -5.12 9.50
N ILE A 158 -5.12 -5.12 8.38
CA ILE A 158 -3.96 -4.26 8.12
C ILE A 158 -4.38 -3.12 7.22
N ASP A 159 -4.29 -1.89 7.71
CA ASP A 159 -4.48 -0.71 6.87
C ASP A 159 -3.17 -0.40 6.10
N PRO A 160 -3.18 -0.48 4.76
CA PRO A 160 -2.01 -0.19 3.95
C PRO A 160 -1.51 1.25 4.05
N ASP A 161 -2.35 2.17 4.49
CA ASP A 161 -1.98 3.58 4.66
C ASP A 161 -1.26 3.83 6.01
N GLN A 162 -1.12 2.78 6.83
CA GLN A 162 -0.44 2.81 8.14
C GLN A 162 0.86 2.00 8.10
N GLY A 163 1.99 2.71 7.96
CA GLY A 163 3.29 2.08 7.83
C GLY A 163 3.63 1.10 8.97
N ASP A 164 3.32 1.46 10.21
CA ASP A 164 3.61 0.60 11.37
C ASP A 164 2.79 -0.69 11.35
N ALA A 165 1.52 -0.64 10.93
CA ALA A 165 0.70 -1.84 10.75
C ALA A 165 1.28 -2.76 9.66
N VAL A 166 1.74 -2.18 8.56
CA VAL A 166 2.40 -2.92 7.48
C VAL A 166 3.69 -3.57 7.97
N PHE A 167 4.57 -2.82 8.67
CA PHE A 167 5.79 -3.38 9.22
C PHE A 167 5.52 -4.47 10.25
N TRP A 168 4.49 -4.31 11.07
CA TRP A 168 4.07 -5.37 11.97
C TRP A 168 3.66 -6.64 11.21
N ALA A 169 2.85 -6.53 10.15
CA ALA A 169 2.46 -7.69 9.34
C ALA A 169 3.68 -8.35 8.69
N LEU A 170 4.62 -7.58 8.16
CA LEU A 170 5.86 -8.10 7.59
C LEU A 170 6.72 -8.83 8.63
N ALA A 171 6.79 -8.30 9.86
CA ALA A 171 7.62 -8.87 10.93
C ALA A 171 7.06 -10.19 11.49
N TYR A 172 5.75 -10.31 11.58
CA TYR A 172 5.10 -11.43 12.28
C TYR A 172 4.37 -12.42 11.38
N ARG A 173 4.00 -12.04 10.15
CA ARG A 173 3.21 -12.88 9.24
C ARG A 173 3.98 -13.33 8.00
N ALA A 174 5.09 -12.68 7.64
CA ALA A 174 5.89 -13.06 6.49
C ALA A 174 7.18 -13.77 6.92
N ASN A 175 7.46 -14.92 6.32
CA ASN A 175 8.77 -15.56 6.41
C ASN A 175 9.57 -15.26 5.14
N PRO A 176 10.66 -14.48 5.21
CA PRO A 176 11.41 -14.07 4.01
C PRO A 176 11.90 -15.23 3.13
N ALA A 177 12.10 -16.42 3.69
CA ALA A 177 12.54 -17.57 2.93
C ALA A 177 11.41 -18.30 2.17
N LEU A 178 10.15 -18.14 2.62
CA LEU A 178 9.00 -18.87 2.08
C LEU A 178 7.99 -17.94 1.39
N ASP A 179 7.86 -16.70 1.90
CA ASP A 179 6.79 -15.79 1.54
C ASP A 179 7.27 -14.61 0.68
N VAL A 180 8.48 -14.70 0.12
CA VAL A 180 9.06 -13.66 -0.71
C VAL A 180 9.55 -14.24 -2.03
N GLN A 181 9.22 -13.58 -3.14
CA GLN A 181 9.78 -13.88 -4.45
C GLN A 181 10.26 -12.61 -5.14
N ILE A 182 11.38 -12.70 -5.85
CA ILE A 182 11.95 -11.61 -6.61
C ILE A 182 11.80 -11.92 -8.10
N LEU A 183 11.14 -11.03 -8.82
CA LEU A 183 10.97 -11.11 -10.26
C LEU A 183 11.95 -10.15 -10.92
N PRO A 184 12.99 -10.62 -11.59
CA PRO A 184 13.90 -9.78 -12.37
C PRO A 184 13.25 -9.29 -13.68
N HIS A 185 14.01 -8.50 -14.46
CA HIS A 185 13.62 -8.04 -15.79
C HIS A 185 12.32 -7.22 -15.81
N ARG A 186 12.19 -6.33 -14.83
CA ARG A 186 11.10 -5.37 -14.77
C ARG A 186 11.52 -4.04 -15.37
N ASP A 187 10.56 -3.29 -15.87
CA ASP A 187 10.81 -1.94 -16.36
C ASP A 187 11.19 -1.02 -15.18
N ARG A 188 12.18 -0.21 -15.38
CA ARG A 188 12.62 0.80 -14.42
C ARG A 188 11.47 1.73 -14.01
N GLY A 189 10.55 2.01 -14.92
CA GLY A 189 9.51 3.00 -14.74
C GLY A 189 10.05 4.44 -14.66
N HIS A 190 9.11 5.37 -14.47
CA HIS A 190 9.42 6.78 -14.32
C HIS A 190 9.83 7.09 -12.86
N GLY A 191 10.80 7.95 -12.69
CA GLY A 191 11.31 8.42 -11.42
C GLY A 191 12.78 8.12 -11.17
N PRO A 192 13.41 8.85 -10.25
CA PRO A 192 14.83 8.73 -9.98
C PRO A 192 15.20 7.38 -9.37
N LYS A 193 16.43 6.95 -9.62
CA LYS A 193 17.07 5.78 -9.01
C LYS A 193 18.47 6.11 -8.56
N SER A 194 18.81 5.66 -7.38
CA SER A 194 20.18 5.72 -6.87
C SER A 194 21.08 4.61 -7.44
N ASP A 195 20.47 3.48 -7.84
CA ASP A 195 21.18 2.31 -8.35
C ASP A 195 20.99 2.17 -9.88
N THR A 196 22.06 2.25 -10.61
CA THR A 196 22.10 2.15 -12.06
C THR A 196 22.82 0.89 -12.56
N ARG A 197 23.22 -0.01 -11.67
CA ARG A 197 23.98 -1.24 -12.02
C ARG A 197 23.22 -2.16 -12.97
N MET A 198 21.89 -2.18 -12.89
CA MET A 198 21.04 -2.96 -13.82
C MET A 198 20.62 -2.17 -15.07
N GLY A 199 21.22 -1.01 -15.34
CA GLY A 199 20.88 -0.21 -16.51
C GLY A 199 19.42 0.27 -16.49
N ARG A 200 18.62 -0.15 -17.48
CA ARG A 200 17.21 0.20 -17.60
C ARG A 200 16.27 -0.78 -16.89
N GLU A 201 16.78 -1.91 -16.42
CA GLU A 201 16.00 -2.93 -15.74
C GLU A 201 15.85 -2.66 -14.24
N ASP A 202 14.83 -3.23 -13.65
CA ASP A 202 14.54 -3.29 -12.20
C ASP A 202 14.05 -4.69 -11.84
N ALA A 203 13.70 -4.87 -10.59
CA ALA A 203 13.07 -6.07 -10.08
C ALA A 203 11.82 -5.71 -9.28
N THR A 204 10.89 -6.65 -9.20
CA THR A 204 9.72 -6.59 -8.32
C THR A 204 9.88 -7.61 -7.20
N MET A 205 9.63 -7.22 -5.96
CA MET A 205 9.51 -8.11 -4.83
C MET A 205 8.04 -8.38 -4.54
N LEU A 206 7.65 -9.65 -4.59
CA LEU A 206 6.33 -10.13 -4.19
C LEU A 206 6.42 -10.63 -2.75
N ILE A 207 5.50 -10.23 -1.89
CA ILE A 207 5.50 -10.58 -0.47
C ILE A 207 4.11 -11.03 -0.04
N ASP A 208 4.00 -12.23 0.54
CA ASP A 208 2.80 -12.69 1.23
C ASP A 208 2.93 -12.42 2.73
N ALA A 209 2.34 -11.33 3.19
CA ALA A 209 2.24 -10.98 4.60
C ALA A 209 0.82 -11.21 5.16
N THR A 210 0.09 -12.18 4.59
CA THR A 210 -1.20 -12.61 5.13
C THR A 210 -1.02 -13.57 6.32
N LEU A 211 -2.07 -13.72 7.12
CA LEU A 211 -2.10 -14.65 8.25
C LEU A 211 -2.22 -16.08 7.74
N LYS A 212 -1.27 -16.95 8.08
CA LYS A 212 -1.22 -18.37 7.65
C LYS A 212 -1.63 -19.36 8.74
N SER A 213 -1.64 -18.91 9.99
CA SER A 213 -2.02 -19.74 11.14
C SER A 213 -2.53 -18.85 12.27
N ASP A 214 -3.22 -19.46 13.23
CA ASP A 214 -3.68 -18.75 14.42
C ASP A 214 -2.50 -18.03 15.10
N MET A 215 -2.74 -16.79 15.47
CA MET A 215 -1.75 -15.92 16.08
C MET A 215 -2.37 -15.24 17.31
N PRO A 216 -1.67 -15.21 18.46
CA PRO A 216 -2.16 -14.48 19.62
C PRO A 216 -2.38 -13.01 19.29
N PRO A 217 -3.41 -12.37 19.84
CA PRO A 217 -3.64 -10.95 19.67
C PRO A 217 -2.56 -10.12 20.34
N ILE A 218 -2.42 -8.87 19.93
CA ILE A 218 -1.61 -7.88 20.64
C ILE A 218 -2.22 -7.67 22.03
N ALA A 219 -1.36 -7.68 23.05
CA ALA A 219 -1.77 -7.43 24.44
C ALA A 219 -2.11 -5.95 24.64
N LEU A 220 -3.35 -5.60 24.39
CA LEU A 220 -3.90 -4.26 24.62
C LEU A 220 -4.86 -4.28 25.81
N PRO A 221 -5.00 -3.17 26.54
CA PRO A 221 -6.11 -3.00 27.48
C PRO A 221 -7.44 -3.12 26.75
N LYS A 222 -8.51 -3.49 27.47
CA LYS A 222 -9.85 -3.46 26.89
C LYS A 222 -10.18 -2.07 26.37
N LYS A 223 -10.91 -2.02 25.26
CA LYS A 223 -11.31 -0.77 24.61
C LYS A 223 -11.97 0.21 25.56
N GLU A 224 -12.86 -0.26 26.43
CA GLU A 224 -13.55 0.55 27.44
C GLU A 224 -12.57 1.28 28.36
N TYR A 225 -11.53 0.60 28.84
CA TYR A 225 -10.51 1.23 29.70
C TYR A 225 -9.62 2.22 28.94
N MET A 226 -9.38 1.98 27.66
CA MET A 226 -8.63 2.92 26.83
C MET A 226 -9.45 4.19 26.54
N GLU A 227 -10.76 4.06 26.29
CA GLU A 227 -11.65 5.19 26.14
C GLU A 227 -11.76 6.00 27.44
N ASP A 228 -11.91 5.33 28.59
CA ASP A 228 -11.93 5.98 29.90
C ASP A 228 -10.61 6.73 30.15
N ALA A 229 -9.49 6.11 29.85
CA ALA A 229 -8.16 6.75 29.98
C ALA A 229 -8.03 7.98 29.06
N LYS A 230 -8.58 7.92 27.85
CA LYS A 230 -8.63 9.06 26.93
C LYS A 230 -9.45 10.21 27.50
N VAL A 231 -10.64 9.94 28.03
CA VAL A 231 -11.50 10.95 28.66
C VAL A 231 -10.78 11.59 29.84
N LEU A 232 -10.12 10.78 30.68
CA LEU A 232 -9.32 11.29 31.80
C LEU A 232 -8.16 12.17 31.31
N TRP A 233 -7.40 11.74 30.28
CA TRP A 233 -6.31 12.49 29.69
C TRP A 233 -6.76 13.88 29.20
N GLU A 234 -7.87 13.92 28.45
CA GLU A 234 -8.43 15.15 27.92
C GLU A 234 -8.91 16.11 29.04
N SER A 235 -9.33 15.57 30.19
CA SER A 235 -9.75 16.37 31.36
C SER A 235 -8.60 17.00 32.12
N LEU A 236 -7.36 16.55 31.92
CA LEU A 236 -6.18 17.00 32.67
C LEU A 236 -5.39 18.11 31.96
N ASP A 237 -5.93 18.70 30.90
CA ASP A 237 -5.27 19.74 30.10
C ASP A 237 -3.87 19.35 29.59
N LEU A 238 -3.70 18.06 29.29
CA LEU A 238 -2.48 17.50 28.73
C LEU A 238 -2.45 17.72 27.20
N PRO A 239 -1.28 17.59 26.55
CA PRO A 239 -1.21 17.71 25.10
C PRO A 239 -2.22 16.79 24.41
N PRO A 240 -2.86 17.23 23.30
CA PRO A 240 -3.88 16.43 22.63
C PRO A 240 -3.30 15.07 22.21
N LEU A 241 -4.04 14.00 22.49
CA LEU A 241 -3.71 12.68 22.02
C LEU A 241 -3.77 12.70 20.50
N LYS A 242 -2.74 12.20 19.84
CA LYS A 242 -2.71 11.91 18.43
C LYS A 242 -2.82 10.39 18.27
N PRO A 243 -4.05 9.84 18.26
CA PRO A 243 -4.21 8.42 18.09
C PRO A 243 -3.67 8.01 16.73
N GLU A 244 -2.64 7.19 16.75
CA GLU A 244 -2.07 6.59 15.55
C GLU A 244 -2.57 5.16 15.44
N SER A 245 -3.07 4.78 14.27
CA SER A 245 -3.27 3.39 13.96
C SER A 245 -1.88 2.69 14.00
N PRO A 246 -1.79 1.42 14.42
CA PRO A 246 -2.90 0.48 14.62
C PRO A 246 -3.53 0.47 16.02
N TRP A 247 -2.91 1.10 17.01
CA TRP A 247 -3.30 1.04 18.44
C TRP A 247 -4.73 1.48 18.69
N HIS A 248 -5.18 2.49 17.99
CA HIS A 248 -6.46 3.13 18.18
C HIS A 248 -7.56 2.55 17.29
N GLY A 249 -7.20 1.68 16.34
CA GLY A 249 -8.14 0.83 15.61
C GLY A 249 -8.53 -0.43 16.36
N TYR A 250 -7.84 -0.79 17.44
CA TYR A 250 -8.10 -1.95 18.31
C TYR A 250 -8.18 -3.31 17.59
N SER A 251 -7.59 -3.44 16.40
CA SER A 251 -7.88 -4.58 15.54
C SER A 251 -6.68 -5.38 15.07
N LEU A 252 -5.47 -5.12 15.59
CA LEU A 252 -4.34 -5.97 15.26
C LEU A 252 -4.34 -7.26 16.08
N GLY A 253 -4.45 -8.38 15.38
CA GLY A 253 -4.48 -9.70 15.97
C GLY A 253 -5.90 -10.26 16.11
N ASP A 254 -5.98 -11.51 16.53
CA ASP A 254 -7.21 -12.28 16.59
C ASP A 254 -7.85 -12.26 17.97
N TRP A 255 -8.15 -11.07 18.49
CA TRP A 255 -8.90 -10.99 19.74
C TRP A 255 -10.33 -11.51 19.52
N ASN A 256 -10.72 -12.55 20.24
CA ASN A 256 -12.01 -13.20 20.17
C ASN A 256 -12.55 -13.49 21.57
N ASP A 257 -13.76 -14.02 21.66
CA ASP A 257 -14.45 -14.33 22.93
C ASP A 257 -13.63 -15.26 23.84
N GLN A 258 -12.82 -16.15 23.28
CA GLN A 258 -11.97 -17.05 24.04
C GLN A 258 -10.89 -16.27 24.81
N TRP A 259 -10.22 -15.30 24.16
CA TRP A 259 -9.25 -14.43 24.82
C TRP A 259 -9.91 -13.56 25.87
N ASP A 260 -11.13 -13.08 25.61
CA ASP A 260 -11.90 -12.27 26.55
C ASP A 260 -12.28 -13.09 27.81
N ASP A 261 -12.74 -14.34 27.64
CA ASP A 261 -13.02 -15.26 28.77
C ASP A 261 -11.75 -15.56 29.57
N MET A 262 -10.63 -15.79 28.94
CA MET A 262 -9.35 -16.00 29.60
C MET A 262 -8.90 -14.78 30.39
N ALA A 263 -9.09 -13.58 29.85
CA ALA A 263 -8.77 -12.33 30.54
C ALA A 263 -9.63 -12.12 31.78
N LYS A 264 -10.94 -12.37 31.69
CA LYS A 264 -11.87 -12.30 32.83
C LYS A 264 -11.47 -13.28 33.93
N ARG A 265 -11.19 -14.53 33.59
CA ARG A 265 -10.74 -15.55 34.53
C ARG A 265 -9.41 -15.19 35.20
N ALA A 266 -8.50 -14.58 34.46
CA ALA A 266 -7.25 -14.09 35.04
C ALA A 266 -7.52 -12.98 36.06
N ALA A 267 -8.41 -12.04 35.79
CA ALA A 267 -8.80 -10.99 36.71
C ALA A 267 -9.49 -11.54 37.99
N GLU A 268 -10.18 -12.68 37.87
CA GLU A 268 -10.81 -13.40 38.99
C GLU A 268 -9.86 -14.30 39.74
N GLY A 269 -8.59 -14.41 39.32
CA GLY A 269 -7.57 -15.22 39.99
C GLY A 269 -7.45 -16.68 39.51
N HIS A 270 -8.13 -17.05 38.43
CA HIS A 270 -8.13 -18.42 37.88
C HIS A 270 -6.92 -18.69 36.95
N TYR A 271 -5.73 -18.32 37.35
CA TYR A 271 -4.51 -18.40 36.52
C TYR A 271 -4.15 -19.83 36.12
N LEU A 272 -4.29 -20.80 37.05
CA LEU A 272 -3.90 -22.17 36.80
C LEU A 272 -4.79 -22.82 35.73
N GLU A 273 -6.09 -22.55 35.76
CA GLU A 273 -7.01 -23.03 34.74
C GLU A 273 -6.72 -22.42 33.36
N ASN A 274 -6.45 -21.12 33.32
CA ASN A 274 -6.02 -20.46 32.12
C ASN A 274 -4.71 -21.04 31.56
N GLY A 275 -3.74 -21.31 32.42
CA GLY A 275 -2.48 -21.96 32.03
C GLY A 275 -2.71 -23.34 31.42
N ARG A 276 -3.59 -24.15 31.99
CA ARG A 276 -3.95 -25.48 31.46
C ARG A 276 -4.67 -25.40 30.11
N ARG A 277 -5.58 -24.43 29.94
CA ARG A 277 -6.25 -24.21 28.66
C ARG A 277 -5.29 -23.69 27.59
N SER A 278 -4.42 -22.77 27.95
CA SER A 278 -3.41 -22.22 27.05
C SER A 278 -2.41 -23.28 26.58
N ALA A 279 -2.11 -24.28 27.43
CA ALA A 279 -1.25 -25.40 27.08
C ALA A 279 -1.81 -26.22 25.88
N GLN A 280 -3.13 -26.29 25.74
CA GLN A 280 -3.79 -26.97 24.62
C GLN A 280 -3.67 -26.19 23.30
N LEU A 281 -3.41 -24.88 23.36
CA LEU A 281 -3.23 -23.99 22.20
C LEU A 281 -1.75 -23.91 21.74
N ARG A 282 -0.83 -24.49 22.49
CA ARG A 282 0.59 -24.44 22.18
C ARG A 282 0.93 -25.38 21.03
N ARG A 283 1.82 -24.94 20.17
CA ARG A 283 2.37 -25.76 19.09
C ARG A 283 3.25 -26.92 19.59
N ASN A 284 3.80 -26.79 20.79
CA ASN A 284 4.61 -27.81 21.44
C ASN A 284 3.86 -28.31 22.67
N ASP A 285 3.50 -29.59 22.66
CA ASP A 285 2.86 -30.25 23.80
C ASP A 285 3.93 -30.62 24.82
N VAL A 286 4.06 -29.78 25.84
CA VAL A 286 4.98 -29.98 26.96
C VAL A 286 4.15 -30.42 28.17
N PRO A 287 4.28 -31.65 28.65
CA PRO A 287 3.54 -32.14 29.83
C PRO A 287 3.79 -31.25 31.06
N PRO A 288 2.79 -31.12 31.95
CA PRO A 288 2.99 -30.47 33.25
C PRO A 288 4.14 -31.14 34.03
N ASN A 289 4.93 -30.35 34.71
CA ASN A 289 6.12 -30.82 35.48
C ASN A 289 7.30 -31.32 34.65
N THR A 290 7.32 -31.02 33.34
CA THR A 290 8.51 -31.33 32.51
C THR A 290 9.68 -30.46 33.00
N SER A 291 10.85 -31.08 33.20
CA SER A 291 12.08 -30.35 33.49
C SER A 291 12.43 -29.44 32.33
N ILE A 292 12.93 -28.22 32.62
CA ILE A 292 13.37 -27.30 31.58
C ILE A 292 14.44 -27.92 30.64
N ARG A 293 15.22 -28.86 31.15
CA ARG A 293 16.23 -29.61 30.38
C ARG A 293 15.63 -30.63 29.39
N GLU A 294 14.36 -30.98 29.59
CA GLU A 294 13.64 -31.95 28.75
C GLU A 294 12.76 -31.27 27.71
N VAL A 295 12.66 -29.92 27.73
CA VAL A 295 11.84 -29.19 26.77
C VAL A 295 12.54 -29.13 25.41
N PRO A 296 11.96 -29.72 24.34
CA PRO A 296 12.55 -29.70 23.02
C PRO A 296 12.85 -28.28 22.53
N GLY A 297 14.04 -28.03 22.05
CA GLY A 297 14.47 -26.73 21.52
C GLY A 297 15.00 -25.75 22.57
N ASN A 298 14.99 -26.08 23.85
CA ASN A 298 15.73 -25.35 24.86
C ASN A 298 17.14 -25.92 24.96
N SER A 299 18.02 -25.59 24.04
CA SER A 299 19.45 -25.76 24.24
C SER A 299 19.95 -24.61 25.10
N PHE A 300 19.96 -24.76 26.42
CA PHE A 300 20.95 -24.06 27.22
C PHE A 300 22.27 -24.82 26.97
N GLU A 301 22.95 -24.48 25.89
CA GLU A 301 24.38 -24.80 25.81
C GLU A 301 25.03 -23.87 26.81
N GLU A 302 25.57 -24.46 27.85
CA GLU A 302 26.50 -23.81 28.76
C GLU A 302 27.74 -23.46 27.93
N ASP A 303 27.99 -22.16 27.70
CA ASP A 303 29.30 -21.64 27.35
C ASP A 303 30.22 -21.67 28.55
#